data_c8e6242f8ce154383028421a71048361
#
_entry.id   c8e6242f8ce154383028421a71048361
#
_cell.length_a   1.000
_cell.length_b   1.000
_cell.length_c   1.000
_cell.angle_alpha   90.00
_cell.angle_beta   90.00
_cell.angle_gamma   90.00
#
_symmetry.space_group_name_H-M   'P 1'
#
loop_
_entity.id
_entity.type
_entity.pdbx_description
1 polymer ?
#
loop_
_entity_poly.entity_id
_entity_poly.type
_entity_poly.pdbx_seq_one_letter_code
_entity_poly.pdbx_strand_id
1 'polypeptide(L)'
;FDDYSSFVVTYPGFPEEAKLRIRAEQALEREGVELTRITAFFDRFPPLTNPGRARYALALAALGRSEAREVGRAAWRGGPMNDAVEASLLAQLAPVLQPSDHDARMDALLWASAGAQAERQLLYVSPGARTGFLVRLGLINGRDPAAAGLPQPTDLRAAPGPVEALGAG
;
A
#
# COMPACT_ATOMS: atom_id res chain seq x y z
N PHE A 1 8.31 0.38 20.04
CA PHE A 1 8.97 1.25 19.03
C PHE A 1 10.29 1.78 19.54
N ASP A 2 10.28 2.37 20.72
CA ASP A 2 11.41 3.13 21.26
C ASP A 2 12.70 2.31 21.43
N ASP A 3 12.60 1.10 21.95
CA ASP A 3 13.76 0.23 22.14
C ASP A 3 14.46 -0.11 20.82
N TYR A 4 13.68 -0.45 19.79
CA TYR A 4 14.23 -0.79 18.48
C TYR A 4 14.77 0.45 17.75
N SER A 5 14.03 1.56 17.76
CA SER A 5 14.46 2.78 17.08
C SER A 5 15.71 3.38 17.72
N SER A 6 15.79 3.39 19.05
CA SER A 6 16.97 3.87 19.80
C SER A 6 18.20 3.02 19.49
N PHE A 7 18.05 1.71 19.40
CA PHE A 7 19.17 0.83 19.04
C PHE A 7 19.67 1.10 17.62
N VAL A 8 18.75 1.20 16.64
CA VAL A 8 19.11 1.48 15.24
C VAL A 8 19.81 2.84 15.09
N VAL A 9 19.34 3.85 15.83
CA VAL A 9 19.95 5.20 15.83
C VAL A 9 21.36 5.17 16.43
N THR A 10 21.57 4.37 17.48
CA THR A 10 22.84 4.30 18.20
C THR A 10 23.89 3.46 17.47
N TYR A 11 23.46 2.39 16.79
CA TYR A 11 24.33 1.44 16.11
C TYR A 11 23.98 1.27 14.62
N PRO A 12 24.10 2.36 13.81
CA PRO A 12 23.80 2.27 12.38
C PRO A 12 24.75 1.31 11.68
N GLY A 13 24.21 0.50 10.76
CA GLY A 13 24.96 -0.50 10.01
C GLY A 13 25.18 -1.82 10.78
N PHE A 14 24.50 -2.05 11.89
CA PHE A 14 24.49 -3.34 12.56
C PHE A 14 23.97 -4.45 11.61
N PRO A 15 24.55 -5.68 11.59
CA PRO A 15 24.20 -6.71 10.61
C PRO A 15 22.71 -7.06 10.51
N GLU A 16 21.93 -6.87 11.56
CA GLU A 16 20.50 -7.14 11.62
C GLU A 16 19.64 -5.84 11.58
N GLU A 17 20.22 -4.70 11.20
CA GLU A 17 19.55 -3.40 11.22
C GLU A 17 18.18 -3.43 10.52
N ALA A 18 18.10 -4.02 9.33
CA ALA A 18 16.83 -4.11 8.59
C ALA A 18 15.74 -4.84 9.37
N LYS A 19 16.08 -5.92 10.07
CA LYS A 19 15.11 -6.66 10.91
C LYS A 19 14.66 -5.82 12.11
N LEU A 20 15.57 -5.09 12.74
CA LEU A 20 15.24 -4.21 13.86
C LEU A 20 14.35 -3.05 13.41
N ARG A 21 14.61 -2.48 12.23
CA ARG A 21 13.75 -1.45 11.63
C ARG A 21 12.34 -1.98 11.36
N ILE A 22 12.21 -3.17 10.76
CA ILE A 22 10.90 -3.79 10.55
C ILE A 22 10.17 -4.02 11.88
N ARG A 23 10.88 -4.42 12.95
CA ARG A 23 10.28 -4.57 14.28
C ARG A 23 9.82 -3.24 14.88
N ALA A 24 10.60 -2.17 14.68
CA ALA A 24 10.19 -0.82 15.07
C ALA A 24 8.89 -0.41 14.33
N GLU A 25 8.84 -0.64 13.01
CA GLU A 25 7.65 -0.34 12.21
C GLU A 25 6.42 -1.15 12.65
N GLN A 26 6.59 -2.43 12.97
CA GLN A 26 5.53 -3.28 13.51
C GLN A 26 5.02 -2.82 14.88
N ALA A 27 5.92 -2.28 15.71
CA ALA A 27 5.54 -1.75 17.01
C ALA A 27 4.64 -0.51 16.90
N LEU A 28 4.79 0.31 15.85
CA LEU A 28 3.91 1.45 15.57
C LEU A 28 2.43 1.07 15.37
N GLU A 29 2.15 -0.18 15.03
CA GLU A 29 0.78 -0.67 14.89
C GLU A 29 0.05 -0.86 16.25
N ARG A 30 0.81 -0.94 17.34
CA ARG A 30 0.30 -1.29 18.67
C ARG A 30 0.53 -0.19 19.71
N GLU A 31 1.48 0.68 19.47
CA GLU A 31 1.95 1.67 20.43
C GLU A 31 1.53 3.08 19.99
N GLY A 32 1.10 3.90 20.94
CA GLY A 32 0.92 5.33 20.75
C GLY A 32 2.27 6.04 20.82
N VAL A 33 2.83 6.36 19.65
CA VAL A 33 4.13 7.04 19.54
C VAL A 33 3.90 8.48 19.11
N GLU A 34 4.65 9.41 19.73
CA GLU A 34 4.63 10.83 19.36
C GLU A 34 4.98 11.04 17.89
N LEU A 35 4.19 11.88 17.19
CA LEU A 35 4.32 12.12 15.75
C LEU A 35 5.71 12.64 15.37
N THR A 36 6.28 13.49 16.18
CA THR A 36 7.63 14.04 15.98
C THR A 36 8.71 12.96 16.05
N ARG A 37 8.52 11.94 16.88
CA ARG A 37 9.44 10.80 16.97
C ARG A 37 9.33 9.86 15.78
N ILE A 38 8.11 9.65 15.30
CA ILE A 38 7.86 8.87 14.07
C ILE A 38 8.56 9.55 12.89
N THR A 39 8.33 10.86 12.71
CA THR A 39 8.93 11.58 11.58
C THR A 39 10.44 11.67 11.70
N ALA A 40 11.00 11.96 12.88
CA ALA A 40 12.46 12.02 13.08
C ALA A 40 13.14 10.67 12.77
N PHE A 41 12.51 9.55 13.10
CA PHE A 41 13.03 8.24 12.78
C PHE A 41 13.00 7.98 11.27
N PHE A 42 11.85 8.19 10.61
CA PHE A 42 11.70 7.89 9.19
C PHE A 42 12.40 8.90 8.26
N ASP A 43 12.62 10.12 8.69
CA ASP A 43 13.46 11.10 7.97
C ASP A 43 14.91 10.60 7.83
N ARG A 44 15.40 9.85 8.82
CA ARG A 44 16.74 9.27 8.79
C ARG A 44 16.78 7.86 8.21
N PHE A 45 15.75 7.06 8.48
CA PHE A 45 15.62 5.66 8.08
C PHE A 45 14.30 5.46 7.33
N PRO A 46 14.27 5.65 6.01
CA PRO A 46 13.03 5.52 5.23
C PRO A 46 12.29 4.21 5.49
N PRO A 47 10.94 4.21 5.50
CA PRO A 47 10.15 3.02 5.84
C PRO A 47 10.47 1.81 4.96
N LEU A 48 10.64 0.66 5.56
CA LEU A 48 10.88 -0.62 4.87
C LEU A 48 9.58 -1.36 4.56
N THR A 49 8.51 -1.12 5.33
CA THR A 49 7.22 -1.76 5.16
C THR A 49 6.16 -0.78 4.67
N ASN A 50 5.10 -1.30 4.04
CA ASN A 50 3.98 -0.46 3.63
C ASN A 50 3.19 0.12 4.84
N PRO A 51 2.89 -0.66 5.90
CA PRO A 51 2.32 -0.10 7.13
C PRO A 51 3.17 1.02 7.74
N GLY A 52 4.49 0.85 7.81
CA GLY A 52 5.41 1.88 8.28
C GLY A 52 5.34 3.15 7.44
N ARG A 53 5.32 3.01 6.11
CA ARG A 53 5.15 4.14 5.18
C ARG A 53 3.82 4.87 5.39
N ALA A 54 2.74 4.12 5.61
CA ALA A 54 1.42 4.69 5.87
C ALA A 54 1.39 5.49 7.19
N ARG A 55 1.99 4.96 8.25
CA ARG A 55 2.13 5.67 9.53
C ARG A 55 2.97 6.93 9.40
N TYR A 56 4.06 6.87 8.65
CA TYR A 56 4.89 8.04 8.36
C TYR A 56 4.09 9.12 7.62
N ALA A 57 3.35 8.75 6.57
CA ALA A 57 2.50 9.68 5.82
C ALA A 57 1.47 10.39 6.71
N LEU A 58 0.80 9.66 7.61
CA LEU A 58 -0.17 10.23 8.54
C LEU A 58 0.50 11.18 9.53
N ALA A 59 1.70 10.83 10.04
CA ALA A 59 2.46 11.71 10.93
C ALA A 59 2.90 13.00 10.24
N LEU A 60 3.40 12.90 8.99
CA LEU A 60 3.74 14.05 8.17
C LEU A 60 2.53 14.97 7.93
N ALA A 61 1.38 14.39 7.61
CA ALA A 61 0.15 15.16 7.37
C ALA A 61 -0.32 15.89 8.64
N ALA A 62 -0.29 15.22 9.79
CA ALA A 62 -0.67 15.82 11.06
C ALA A 62 0.27 16.97 11.49
N LEU A 63 1.53 16.91 11.07
CA LEU A 63 2.54 17.98 11.29
C LEU A 63 2.56 19.03 10.16
N GLY A 64 1.65 18.93 9.18
CA GLY A 64 1.55 19.89 8.07
C GLY A 64 2.72 19.86 7.08
N ARG A 65 3.48 18.76 7.04
CA ARG A 65 4.64 18.63 6.14
C ARG A 65 4.20 18.36 4.69
N SER A 66 4.85 19.01 3.74
CA SER A 66 4.50 18.98 2.30
C SER A 66 4.64 17.58 1.68
N GLU A 67 5.58 16.78 2.17
CA GLU A 67 5.88 15.41 1.69
C GLU A 67 4.76 14.40 1.98
N ALA A 68 3.84 14.74 2.87
CA ALA A 68 2.74 13.87 3.29
C ALA A 68 1.95 13.29 2.11
N ARG A 69 1.70 14.09 1.08
CA ARG A 69 0.93 13.66 -0.10
C ARG A 69 1.65 12.59 -0.91
N GLU A 70 2.93 12.81 -1.17
CA GLU A 70 3.74 11.88 -1.98
C GLU A 70 3.93 10.56 -1.24
N VAL A 71 4.36 10.63 0.03
CA VAL A 71 4.52 9.44 0.89
C VAL A 71 3.20 8.70 1.05
N GLY A 72 2.09 9.44 1.23
CA GLY A 72 0.75 8.87 1.34
C GLY A 72 0.29 8.15 0.06
N ARG A 73 0.50 8.74 -1.12
CA ARG A 73 0.20 8.06 -2.40
C ARG A 73 1.05 6.80 -2.58
N ALA A 74 2.34 6.86 -2.23
CA ALA A 74 3.20 5.69 -2.28
C ALA A 74 2.73 4.58 -1.32
N ALA A 75 2.29 4.95 -0.10
CA ALA A 75 1.69 4.02 0.85
C ALA A 75 0.37 3.44 0.33
N TRP A 76 -0.50 4.27 -0.25
CA TRP A 76 -1.76 3.82 -0.86
C TRP A 76 -1.53 2.75 -1.92
N ARG A 77 -0.64 3.00 -2.86
CA ARG A 77 -0.27 2.07 -3.94
C ARG A 77 0.45 0.82 -3.45
N GLY A 78 1.08 0.88 -2.28
CA GLY A 78 1.90 -0.20 -1.73
C GLY A 78 1.12 -1.40 -1.16
N GLY A 79 -0.20 -1.34 -1.09
CA GLY A 79 -1.05 -2.48 -0.75
C GLY A 79 -1.53 -2.50 0.71
N PRO A 80 -1.43 -3.65 1.41
CA PRO A 80 -2.09 -3.83 2.71
C PRO A 80 -1.59 -2.89 3.80
N MET A 81 -2.51 -2.47 4.64
CA MET A 81 -2.27 -1.72 5.87
C MET A 81 -3.42 -1.95 6.86
N ASN A 82 -3.29 -1.49 8.09
CA ASN A 82 -4.36 -1.54 9.08
C ASN A 82 -5.60 -0.77 8.60
N ASP A 83 -6.81 -1.28 8.85
CA ASP A 83 -8.08 -0.71 8.37
C ASP A 83 -8.29 0.75 8.81
N ALA A 84 -7.91 1.10 10.05
CA ALA A 84 -8.01 2.46 10.56
C ALA A 84 -7.05 3.42 9.83
N VAL A 85 -5.85 2.94 9.51
CA VAL A 85 -4.84 3.67 8.72
C VAL A 85 -5.31 3.83 7.29
N GLU A 86 -5.88 2.78 6.69
CA GLU A 86 -6.49 2.82 5.35
C GLU A 86 -7.56 3.91 5.25
N ALA A 87 -8.51 3.90 6.19
CA ALA A 87 -9.58 4.90 6.22
C ALA A 87 -9.05 6.33 6.38
N SER A 88 -8.06 6.53 7.25
CA SER A 88 -7.44 7.84 7.48
C SER A 88 -6.69 8.34 6.25
N LEU A 89 -5.92 7.48 5.59
CA LEU A 89 -5.22 7.83 4.35
C LEU A 89 -6.18 8.13 3.21
N LEU A 90 -7.22 7.32 3.04
CA LEU A 90 -8.23 7.57 2.01
C LEU A 90 -8.90 8.93 2.21
N ALA A 91 -9.29 9.25 3.44
CA ALA A 91 -9.91 10.54 3.75
C ALA A 91 -9.01 11.73 3.41
N GLN A 92 -7.70 11.62 3.65
CA GLN A 92 -6.74 12.69 3.37
C GLN A 92 -6.37 12.79 1.89
N LEU A 93 -6.31 11.66 1.20
CA LEU A 93 -5.80 11.58 -0.17
C LEU A 93 -6.88 11.58 -1.25
N ALA A 94 -8.16 11.36 -0.89
CA ALA A 94 -9.26 11.26 -1.85
C ALA A 94 -9.25 12.35 -2.93
N PRO A 95 -8.96 13.63 -2.62
CA PRO A 95 -8.95 14.69 -3.63
C PRO A 95 -7.80 14.61 -4.65
N VAL A 96 -6.75 13.82 -4.36
CA VAL A 96 -5.52 13.75 -5.17
C VAL A 96 -5.23 12.39 -5.77
N LEU A 97 -5.93 11.33 -5.30
CA LEU A 97 -5.80 9.99 -5.87
C LEU A 97 -6.38 9.94 -7.28
N GLN A 98 -5.64 9.31 -8.17
CA GLN A 98 -6.05 9.06 -9.55
C GLN A 98 -6.57 7.60 -9.70
N PRO A 99 -7.38 7.29 -10.72
CA PRO A 99 -7.79 5.91 -10.98
C PRO A 99 -6.61 4.92 -11.02
N SER A 100 -5.49 5.33 -11.59
CA SER A 100 -4.25 4.52 -11.64
C SER A 100 -3.65 4.24 -10.25
N ASP A 101 -3.86 5.10 -9.25
CA ASP A 101 -3.41 4.85 -7.88
C ASP A 101 -4.27 3.76 -7.23
N HIS A 102 -5.57 3.74 -7.53
CA HIS A 102 -6.50 2.72 -7.08
C HIS A 102 -6.24 1.36 -7.73
N ASP A 103 -5.91 1.35 -9.03
CA ASP A 103 -5.55 0.13 -9.76
C ASP A 103 -4.24 -0.46 -9.23
N ALA A 104 -3.23 0.37 -9.01
CA ALA A 104 -1.97 -0.06 -8.41
C ALA A 104 -2.15 -0.64 -7.00
N ARG A 105 -3.00 -0.01 -6.17
CA ARG A 105 -3.35 -0.56 -4.86
C ARG A 105 -4.03 -1.92 -4.99
N MET A 106 -5.03 -2.04 -5.88
CA MET A 106 -5.74 -3.28 -6.10
C MET A 106 -4.79 -4.42 -6.50
N ASP A 107 -3.86 -4.14 -7.40
CA ASP A 107 -2.83 -5.09 -7.81
C ASP A 107 -1.97 -5.55 -6.63
N ALA A 108 -1.48 -4.61 -5.82
CA ALA A 108 -0.69 -4.92 -4.63
C ALA A 108 -1.47 -5.71 -3.57
N LEU A 109 -2.76 -5.43 -3.37
CA LEU A 109 -3.63 -6.19 -2.46
C LEU A 109 -3.82 -7.63 -2.92
N LEU A 110 -4.03 -7.83 -4.22
CA LEU A 110 -4.16 -9.17 -4.81
C LEU A 110 -2.86 -9.97 -4.72
N TRP A 111 -1.71 -9.36 -4.95
CA TRP A 111 -0.40 -9.99 -4.76
C TRP A 111 -0.17 -10.42 -3.31
N ALA A 112 -0.62 -9.61 -2.35
CA ALA A 112 -0.52 -9.92 -0.93
C ALA A 112 -1.62 -10.87 -0.44
N SER A 113 -2.52 -11.34 -1.31
CA SER A 113 -3.70 -12.16 -0.95
C SER A 113 -4.59 -11.49 0.12
N ALA A 114 -4.65 -10.16 0.13
CA ALA A 114 -5.43 -9.37 1.07
C ALA A 114 -6.90 -9.24 0.60
N GLY A 115 -7.62 -10.37 0.51
CA GLY A 115 -8.93 -10.47 -0.13
C GLY A 115 -9.97 -9.47 0.40
N ALA A 116 -10.09 -9.32 1.72
CA ALA A 116 -11.06 -8.39 2.31
C ALA A 116 -10.80 -6.91 1.94
N GLN A 117 -9.52 -6.50 1.90
CA GLN A 117 -9.17 -5.15 1.46
C GLN A 117 -9.36 -4.99 -0.06
N ALA A 118 -9.04 -6.03 -0.84
CA ALA A 118 -9.26 -6.04 -2.28
C ALA A 118 -10.76 -5.96 -2.64
N GLU A 119 -11.64 -6.60 -1.88
CA GLU A 119 -13.10 -6.48 -2.08
C GLU A 119 -13.57 -5.03 -1.91
N ARG A 120 -13.11 -4.33 -0.87
CA ARG A 120 -13.42 -2.90 -0.68
C ARG A 120 -12.85 -2.02 -1.79
N GLN A 121 -11.64 -2.36 -2.25
CA GLN A 121 -10.93 -1.59 -3.27
C GLN A 121 -11.62 -1.64 -4.65
N LEU A 122 -12.42 -2.67 -4.95
CA LEU A 122 -13.19 -2.77 -6.20
C LEU A 122 -14.09 -1.57 -6.48
N LEU A 123 -14.50 -0.81 -5.45
CA LEU A 123 -15.33 0.39 -5.64
C LEU A 123 -14.58 1.53 -6.36
N TYR A 124 -13.26 1.54 -6.28
CA TYR A 124 -12.42 2.65 -6.70
C TYR A 124 -11.60 2.37 -7.96
N VAL A 125 -11.50 1.11 -8.39
CA VAL A 125 -10.71 0.73 -9.57
C VAL A 125 -11.31 1.27 -10.85
N SER A 126 -10.45 1.47 -11.86
CA SER A 126 -10.89 1.92 -13.18
C SER A 126 -11.86 0.92 -13.82
N PRO A 127 -12.88 1.40 -14.56
CA PRO A 127 -13.86 0.52 -15.20
C PRO A 127 -13.21 -0.52 -16.13
N GLY A 128 -12.18 -0.13 -16.87
CA GLY A 128 -11.49 -1.03 -17.82
C GLY A 128 -10.70 -2.16 -17.14
N ALA A 129 -10.17 -1.94 -15.94
CA ALA A 129 -9.40 -2.96 -15.20
C ALA A 129 -10.29 -3.86 -14.31
N ARG A 130 -11.52 -3.42 -14.03
CA ARG A 130 -12.40 -4.04 -13.03
C ARG A 130 -12.63 -5.53 -13.24
N THR A 131 -12.92 -5.95 -14.48
CA THR A 131 -13.18 -7.36 -14.81
C THR A 131 -11.96 -8.23 -14.51
N GLY A 132 -10.76 -7.80 -14.89
CA GLY A 132 -9.53 -8.53 -14.61
C GLY A 132 -9.27 -8.67 -13.11
N PHE A 133 -9.53 -7.62 -12.33
CA PHE A 133 -9.40 -7.66 -10.88
C PHE A 133 -10.43 -8.58 -10.22
N LEU A 134 -11.66 -8.62 -10.71
CA LEU A 134 -12.71 -9.54 -10.23
C LEU A 134 -12.32 -11.00 -10.43
N VAL A 135 -11.77 -11.36 -11.61
CA VAL A 135 -11.28 -12.71 -11.88
C VAL A 135 -10.18 -13.10 -10.90
N ARG A 136 -9.16 -12.25 -10.74
CA ARG A 136 -8.03 -12.52 -9.81
C ARG A 136 -8.51 -12.64 -8.36
N LEU A 137 -9.40 -11.77 -7.93
CA LEU A 137 -9.99 -11.82 -6.58
C LEU A 137 -10.80 -13.12 -6.38
N GLY A 138 -11.57 -13.54 -7.38
CA GLY A 138 -12.30 -14.81 -7.37
C GLY A 138 -11.34 -15.99 -7.13
N LEU A 139 -10.24 -16.04 -7.87
CA LEU A 139 -9.20 -17.07 -7.72
C LEU A 139 -8.58 -17.09 -6.32
N ILE A 140 -8.24 -15.94 -5.77
CA ILE A 140 -7.69 -15.82 -4.41
C ILE A 140 -8.68 -16.33 -3.36
N ASN A 141 -9.99 -16.07 -3.56
CA ASN A 141 -11.05 -16.51 -2.66
C ASN A 141 -11.53 -17.95 -2.95
N GLY A 142 -10.81 -18.70 -3.80
CA GLY A 142 -11.13 -20.09 -4.15
C GLY A 142 -12.41 -20.24 -4.98
N ARG A 143 -12.89 -19.18 -5.63
CA ARG A 143 -14.05 -19.21 -6.52
C ARG A 143 -13.61 -19.57 -7.94
N ASP A 144 -14.38 -20.42 -8.61
CA ASP A 144 -14.19 -20.69 -10.04
C ASP A 144 -14.70 -19.48 -10.86
N PRO A 145 -13.84 -18.78 -11.61
CA PRO A 145 -14.25 -17.68 -12.46
C PRO A 145 -15.25 -18.08 -13.53
N ALA A 146 -15.15 -19.31 -14.04
CA ALA A 146 -16.08 -19.83 -15.05
C ALA A 146 -17.50 -19.99 -14.49
N ALA A 147 -17.63 -20.47 -13.26
CA ALA A 147 -18.91 -20.60 -12.58
C ALA A 147 -19.57 -19.23 -12.31
N ALA A 148 -18.76 -18.18 -12.19
CA ALA A 148 -19.23 -16.81 -12.01
C ALA A 148 -19.50 -16.07 -13.35
N GLY A 149 -19.35 -16.73 -14.51
CA GLY A 149 -19.51 -16.11 -15.83
C GLY A 149 -18.44 -15.07 -16.17
N LEU A 150 -17.31 -15.09 -15.45
CA LEU A 150 -16.19 -14.18 -15.67
C LEU A 150 -15.25 -14.74 -16.76
N PRO A 151 -14.54 -13.88 -17.51
CA PRO A 151 -13.57 -14.32 -18.52
C PRO A 151 -12.51 -15.22 -17.91
N GLN A 152 -12.10 -16.25 -18.66
CA GLN A 152 -11.02 -17.12 -18.24
C GLN A 152 -9.67 -16.38 -18.26
N PRO A 153 -8.69 -16.78 -17.42
CA PRO A 153 -7.37 -16.14 -17.39
C PRO A 153 -6.65 -16.12 -18.74
N THR A 154 -6.94 -17.07 -19.62
CA THR A 154 -6.42 -17.12 -20.99
C THR A 154 -6.94 -15.98 -21.87
N ASP A 155 -8.16 -15.52 -21.63
CA ASP A 155 -8.79 -14.45 -22.41
C ASP A 155 -8.19 -13.07 -22.04
N LEU A 156 -7.66 -12.95 -20.81
CA LEU A 156 -7.04 -11.73 -20.32
C LEU A 156 -5.62 -11.50 -20.88
N ARG A 157 -4.95 -12.55 -21.38
CA ARG A 157 -3.65 -12.45 -22.05
C ARG A 157 -3.75 -11.90 -23.48
N ALA A 158 -4.94 -11.94 -24.07
CA ALA A 158 -5.20 -11.41 -25.40
C ALA A 158 -5.60 -9.92 -25.40
N ALA A 159 -5.87 -9.33 -24.24
CA ALA A 159 -6.10 -7.90 -24.13
C ALA A 159 -4.76 -7.16 -24.23
N PRO A 160 -4.59 -6.18 -25.14
CA PRO A 160 -3.38 -5.38 -25.20
C PRO A 160 -3.19 -4.67 -23.86
N GLY A 161 -2.07 -4.96 -23.20
CA GLY A 161 -1.70 -4.28 -21.95
C GLY A 161 -1.48 -2.79 -22.21
N PRO A 162 -1.66 -1.92 -21.19
CA PRO A 162 -1.49 -0.48 -21.31
C PRO A 162 -0.06 -0.02 -21.69
N VAL A 163 0.86 -0.96 -21.87
CA VAL A 163 2.27 -0.68 -22.20
C VAL A 163 2.52 -0.56 -23.70
N GLU A 164 1.63 -1.08 -24.58
CA GLU A 164 1.85 -1.00 -26.04
C GLU A 164 1.35 0.32 -26.67
N ALA A 165 0.67 1.18 -25.92
CA ALA A 165 0.18 2.46 -26.43
C ALA A 165 1.22 3.60 -26.40
N LEU A 166 2.46 3.36 -25.91
CA LEU A 166 3.52 4.37 -25.80
C LEU A 166 4.65 4.22 -26.85
N GLY A 167 4.45 3.40 -27.89
CA GLY A 167 5.49 3.07 -28.85
C GLY A 167 5.20 3.37 -30.32
N ALA A 168 4.30 4.30 -30.66
CA ALA A 168 4.09 4.74 -32.04
C ALA A 168 3.70 6.23 -32.06
N GLY A 169 4.71 7.09 -32.11
CA GLY A 169 4.56 8.52 -32.33
C GLY A 169 5.92 9.19 -32.42
#